data_c5eab64f8cde457f51e28dc9ffee9301
#
_entry.id   c5eab64f8cde457f51e28dc9ffee9301
#
_cell.length_a   1.000
_cell.length_b   1.000
_cell.length_c   1.000
_cell.angle_alpha   90.00
_cell.angle_beta   90.00
_cell.angle_gamma   90.00
#
_symmetry.space_group_name_H-M   'P 1'
#
loop_
_entity.id
_entity.type
_entity.pdbx_description
1 polymer ?
#
loop_
_entity_poly.entity_id
_entity_poly.type
_entity_poly.pdbx_seq_one_letter_code
_entity_poly.pdbx_strand_id
1 'polypeptide(L)' 'MIRVSKVDVNWLEAGTFENPMAVIYGGLIVHYFNGGVEGQVTLDIPENVAMNLTLNDIRERVVLKLREVQ' A
#
# COMPACT_ATOMS: atom_id res chain seq x y z
N MET A 1 -7.58 -11.08 13.84
CA MET A 1 -8.23 -10.48 12.67
C MET A 1 -7.49 -9.21 12.25
N ILE A 2 -7.20 -9.10 10.97
CA ILE A 2 -6.52 -7.92 10.42
C ILE A 2 -7.52 -6.80 10.15
N ARG A 3 -7.21 -5.60 10.63
CA ARG A 3 -8.01 -4.40 10.41
C ARG A 3 -7.14 -3.34 9.78
N VAL A 4 -7.56 -2.81 8.64
CA VAL A 4 -6.85 -1.73 7.97
C VAL A 4 -7.15 -0.43 8.72
N SER A 5 -6.10 0.28 9.12
CA SER A 5 -6.24 1.55 9.85
C SER A 5 -5.98 2.76 8.96
N LYS A 6 -5.12 2.62 7.96
CA LYS A 6 -4.76 3.74 7.09
C LYS A 6 -4.19 3.21 5.78
N VAL A 7 -4.50 3.89 4.68
CA VAL A 7 -3.95 3.57 3.37
C VAL A 7 -3.33 4.83 2.77
N ASP A 8 -2.06 4.76 2.43
CA ASP A 8 -1.34 5.85 1.79
C ASP A 8 -0.82 5.41 0.43
N VAL A 9 -0.65 6.36 -0.48
CA VAL A 9 0.02 6.08 -1.76
C VAL A 9 1.52 6.20 -1.54
N ASN A 10 2.26 5.20 -2.02
CA ASN A 10 3.71 5.21 -1.99
C ASN A 10 4.24 5.98 -3.19
N TRP A 11 4.53 7.26 -3.02
CA TRP A 11 5.08 8.10 -4.06
C TRP A 11 6.59 7.95 -4.11
N LEU A 12 7.12 7.56 -5.28
CA LEU A 12 8.54 7.45 -5.50
C LEU A 12 9.08 8.72 -6.15
N GLU A 13 10.22 9.18 -5.69
CA GLU A 13 10.88 10.32 -6.29
C GLU A 13 11.42 9.94 -7.67
N ALA A 14 10.99 10.66 -8.70
CA ALA A 14 11.41 10.44 -10.07
C ALA A 14 11.95 11.76 -10.67
N GLY A 15 12.41 12.65 -9.79
CA GLY A 15 12.90 13.97 -10.19
C GLY A 15 14.05 13.90 -11.16
N THR A 16 13.97 14.72 -12.19
CA THR A 16 15.05 14.94 -13.14
C THR A 16 15.61 16.34 -12.95
N PHE A 17 16.70 16.64 -13.64
CA PHE A 17 17.26 17.97 -13.61
C PHE A 17 16.24 19.03 -14.10
N GLU A 18 15.38 18.64 -15.04
CA GLU A 18 14.35 19.54 -15.60
C GLU A 18 13.11 19.63 -14.72
N ASN A 19 12.80 18.56 -13.98
CA ASN A 19 11.63 18.50 -13.11
C ASN A 19 11.96 17.77 -11.81
N PRO A 20 12.63 18.47 -10.86
CA PRO A 20 13.10 17.83 -9.63
C PRO A 20 11.99 17.42 -8.67
N MET A 21 10.76 17.90 -8.87
CA MET A 21 9.62 17.58 -8.02
C MET A 21 8.74 16.46 -8.56
N ALA A 22 9.14 15.82 -9.66
CA ALA A 22 8.36 14.73 -10.24
C ALA A 22 8.30 13.52 -9.32
N VAL A 23 7.12 12.94 -9.21
CA VAL A 23 6.89 11.70 -8.44
C VAL A 23 6.13 10.71 -9.31
N ILE A 24 6.35 9.43 -9.05
CA ILE A 24 5.61 8.36 -9.70
C ILE A 24 4.97 7.45 -8.66
N TYR A 25 3.87 6.81 -9.05
CA TYR A 25 3.17 5.88 -8.20
C TYR A 25 4.01 4.61 -7.99
N GLY A 26 4.20 4.21 -6.73
CA GLY A 26 5.01 3.04 -6.37
C GLY A 26 4.25 1.99 -5.55
N GLY A 27 2.92 1.99 -5.57
CA GLY A 27 2.11 1.06 -4.82
C GLY A 27 1.36 1.73 -3.66
N LEU A 28 0.78 0.92 -2.80
CA LEU A 28 0.06 1.39 -1.62
C LEU A 28 0.79 0.97 -0.35
N ILE A 29 0.86 1.88 0.61
CA ILE A 29 1.36 1.60 1.96
C ILE A 29 0.13 1.43 2.84
N VAL A 30 -0.06 0.22 3.37
CA VAL A 30 -1.23 -0.11 4.19
C VAL A 30 -0.79 -0.30 5.64
N HIS A 31 -1.40 0.47 6.54
CA HIS A 31 -1.22 0.33 7.97
C HIS A 31 -2.36 -0.52 8.51
N TYR A 32 -2.04 -1.47 9.37
CA TYR A 32 -3.04 -2.41 9.87
C TYR A 32 -2.77 -2.78 11.32
N PHE A 33 -3.80 -3.31 11.96
CA PHE A 33 -3.70 -3.96 13.26
C PHE A 33 -4.00 -5.44 13.11
N ASN A 34 -3.19 -6.26 13.74
CA ASN A 34 -3.41 -7.71 13.79
C ASN A 34 -3.36 -8.14 15.25
N GLY A 35 -4.53 -8.39 15.84
CA GLY A 35 -4.62 -8.77 17.24
C GLY A 35 -4.06 -7.74 18.21
N GLY A 36 -4.20 -6.45 17.87
CA GLY A 36 -3.67 -5.35 18.70
C GLY A 36 -2.25 -4.96 18.39
N VAL A 37 -1.58 -5.68 17.49
CA VAL A 37 -0.22 -5.35 17.05
C VAL A 37 -0.30 -4.54 15.77
N GLU A 38 0.34 -3.37 15.76
CA GLU A 38 0.39 -2.49 14.60
C GLU A 38 1.43 -2.98 13.60
N GLY A 39 1.09 -2.93 12.33
CA GLY A 39 2.00 -3.30 11.25
C GLY A 39 1.81 -2.43 10.03
N GLN A 40 2.72 -2.56 9.10
CA GLN A 40 2.72 -1.82 7.85
C GLN A 40 3.21 -2.73 6.73
N VAL A 41 2.57 -2.67 5.58
CA VAL A 41 2.97 -3.43 4.41
C VAL A 41 2.79 -2.59 3.16
N THR A 42 3.70 -2.76 2.20
CA THR A 42 3.58 -2.11 0.89
C THR A 42 3.01 -3.13 -0.10
N LEU A 43 1.91 -2.74 -0.75
CA LEU A 43 1.27 -3.57 -1.77
C LEU A 43 1.66 -3.05 -3.15
N ASP A 44 2.21 -3.93 -3.96
CA ASP A 44 2.60 -3.62 -5.33
C ASP A 44 1.38 -3.85 -6.25
N ILE A 45 0.51 -2.85 -6.28
CA ILE A 45 -0.74 -2.89 -7.04
C ILE A 45 -0.70 -1.77 -8.08
N PRO A 46 -1.02 -2.04 -9.35
CA PRO A 46 -1.08 -0.98 -10.37
C PRO A 46 -2.03 0.14 -9.97
N GLU A 47 -1.71 1.37 -10.32
CA GLU A 47 -2.50 2.56 -9.94
C GLU A 47 -3.97 2.44 -10.35
N ASN A 48 -4.24 2.00 -11.58
CA ASN A 48 -5.61 1.86 -12.07
C ASN A 48 -6.42 0.83 -11.29
N VAL A 49 -5.78 -0.21 -10.77
CA VAL A 49 -6.43 -1.20 -9.92
C VAL A 49 -6.63 -0.64 -8.52
N ALA A 50 -5.62 0.03 -7.98
CA ALA A 50 -5.67 0.61 -6.63
C ALA A 50 -6.81 1.62 -6.47
N MET A 51 -7.10 2.40 -7.49
CA MET A 51 -8.16 3.41 -7.46
C MET A 51 -9.57 2.80 -7.35
N ASN A 52 -9.72 1.53 -7.66
CA ASN A 52 -11.02 0.85 -7.66
C ASN A 52 -11.19 -0.16 -6.52
N LEU A 53 -10.21 -0.25 -5.63
CA LEU A 53 -10.28 -1.19 -4.51
C LEU A 53 -11.10 -0.64 -3.36
N THR A 54 -11.92 -1.52 -2.76
CA THR A 54 -12.59 -1.22 -1.49
C THR A 54 -11.64 -1.51 -0.34
N LEU A 55 -11.98 -1.05 0.86
CA LEU A 55 -11.19 -1.37 2.06
C LEU A 55 -11.13 -2.87 2.31
N ASN A 56 -12.21 -3.60 2.01
CA ASN A 56 -12.23 -5.05 2.15
C ASN A 56 -11.26 -5.73 1.18
N ASP A 57 -11.21 -5.24 -0.07
CA ASP A 57 -10.26 -5.77 -1.06
C ASP A 57 -8.82 -5.55 -0.61
N ILE A 58 -8.52 -4.37 -0.07
CA ILE A 58 -7.19 -4.03 0.45
C ILE A 58 -6.84 -4.95 1.61
N ARG A 59 -7.78 -5.17 2.54
CA ARG A 59 -7.59 -6.08 3.67
C ARG A 59 -7.24 -7.48 3.21
N GLU A 60 -7.95 -8.00 2.21
CA GLU A 60 -7.68 -9.34 1.66
C GLU A 60 -6.28 -9.42 1.06
N ARG A 61 -5.85 -8.38 0.36
CA ARG A 61 -4.50 -8.33 -0.20
C ARG A 61 -3.42 -8.27 0.87
N VAL A 62 -3.68 -7.57 1.98
CA VAL A 62 -2.76 -7.56 3.13
C VAL A 62 -2.63 -8.96 3.71
N VAL A 63 -3.76 -9.66 3.89
CA VAL A 63 -3.75 -11.04 4.41
C VAL A 63 -2.91 -11.95 3.52
N LEU A 64 -3.10 -11.86 2.20
CA LEU A 64 -2.33 -12.67 1.25
C LEU A 64 -0.85 -12.33 1.29
N LYS A 65 -0.51 -11.06 1.37
CA LYS A 65 0.89 -10.60 1.42
C LYS A 65 1.59 -11.11 2.67
N LEU A 66 0.92 -11.07 3.81
CA LEU A 66 1.49 -11.56 5.06
C LEU A 66 1.72 -13.08 5.04
N ARG A 67 0.86 -13.82 4.34
CA ARG A 67 1.04 -15.27 4.16
C ARG A 67 2.26 -15.59 3.29
N GLU A 68 2.56 -14.76 2.30
CA GLU A 68 3.72 -14.96 1.43
C GLU A 68 5.03 -14.80 2.18
N VAL A 69 5.06 -13.99 3.23
CA VAL A 69 6.25 -13.71 4.02
C VAL A 69 6.50 -14.79 5.08
N GLN A 70 5.48 -15.57 5.39
CA GLN A 70 5.56 -16.67 6.33
C GLN A 70 5.86 -17.97 5.60
#